data_0255faf0bad347aa19760efce7308ad5
#
_entry.id   0255faf0bad347aa19760efce7308ad5
#
_cell.length_a   1.000
_cell.length_b   1.000
_cell.length_c   1.000
_cell.angle_alpha   90.00
_cell.angle_beta   90.00
_cell.angle_gamma   90.00
#
_symmetry.space_group_name_H-M   'P 1'
#
loop_
_entity.id
_entity.type
_entity.pdbx_description
1 polymer ?
#
loop_
_entity_poly.entity_id
_entity_poly.type
_entity_poly.pdbx_seq_one_letter_code
_entity_poly.pdbx_strand_id
1 'polypeptide(L)'
;MTSEQSRDGGGPDADGQTSWSFALLLGPADLPGGHWAIKEERSWPTGRLDPESAKNRRALEAGGITAWRKLAEAGTPRSAWAEVVPYSTAEDAAQSLVQVPGFFLGALHPDETVLDERVVHGREVPGLPGPWILDKSTRGPQGDVEARYVAGTVGTVLSITCFSGRAGDWTWPDIVRLSAAQADAVRRAVGVARDR
;
A
#
# COMPACT_ATOMS: atom_id res chain seq x y z
N MET A 1 -49.68 -0.35 -3.47
CA MET A 1 -48.35 0.02 -3.92
C MET A 1 -47.48 0.08 -2.68
N THR A 2 -46.85 -1.02 -2.36
CA THR A 2 -45.98 -1.22 -1.18
C THR A 2 -44.53 -1.16 -1.63
N SER A 3 -43.83 -0.13 -1.17
CA SER A 3 -42.39 0.06 -1.44
C SER A 3 -41.60 -0.95 -0.59
N GLU A 4 -40.99 -1.94 -1.23
CA GLU A 4 -39.95 -2.76 -0.64
C GLU A 4 -38.67 -1.93 -0.49
N GLN A 5 -38.36 -1.56 0.74
CA GLN A 5 -37.04 -1.08 1.10
C GLN A 5 -36.06 -2.26 1.12
N SER A 6 -35.18 -2.33 0.12
CA SER A 6 -34.00 -3.20 0.18
C SER A 6 -33.16 -2.79 1.40
N ARG A 7 -33.12 -3.66 2.40
CA ARG A 7 -32.15 -3.60 3.50
C ARG A 7 -30.81 -4.09 2.95
N ASP A 8 -29.90 -3.16 2.68
CA ASP A 8 -28.49 -3.46 2.55
C ASP A 8 -28.00 -4.06 3.86
N GLY A 9 -27.74 -5.34 3.85
CA GLY A 9 -27.16 -6.09 4.96
C GLY A 9 -25.66 -5.86 5.05
N GLY A 10 -25.22 -4.69 5.54
CA GLY A 10 -23.86 -4.47 6.02
C GLY A 10 -23.71 -5.23 7.35
N GLY A 11 -23.03 -6.37 7.34
CA GLY A 11 -22.74 -7.10 8.58
C GLY A 11 -21.79 -6.30 9.48
N PRO A 12 -21.91 -6.43 10.83
CA PRO A 12 -21.11 -5.67 11.81
C PRO A 12 -19.60 -5.89 11.71
N ASP A 13 -19.13 -6.88 10.94
CA ASP A 13 -17.72 -7.21 10.82
C ASP A 13 -16.97 -6.36 9.76
N ALA A 14 -17.65 -5.77 8.79
CA ALA A 14 -17.03 -5.01 7.72
C ALA A 14 -16.40 -3.69 8.23
N ASP A 15 -17.06 -2.98 9.12
CA ASP A 15 -16.57 -1.72 9.69
C ASP A 15 -15.34 -1.95 10.60
N GLY A 16 -15.35 -3.06 11.36
CA GLY A 16 -14.21 -3.44 12.20
C GLY A 16 -12.96 -3.80 11.39
N GLN A 17 -13.12 -4.54 10.30
CA GLN A 17 -12.01 -4.91 9.42
C GLN A 17 -11.47 -3.71 8.64
N THR A 18 -12.32 -2.81 8.18
CA THR A 18 -11.91 -1.57 7.52
C THR A 18 -11.10 -0.70 8.47
N SER A 19 -11.57 -0.50 9.71
CA SER A 19 -10.85 0.26 10.74
C SER A 19 -9.49 -0.35 11.07
N TRP A 20 -9.41 -1.68 11.18
CA TRP A 20 -8.18 -2.41 11.43
C TRP A 20 -7.16 -2.19 10.29
N SER A 21 -7.57 -2.32 9.04
CA SER A 21 -6.67 -2.16 7.89
C SER A 21 -6.09 -0.74 7.80
N PHE A 22 -6.87 0.30 8.09
CA PHE A 22 -6.38 1.68 8.12
C PHE A 22 -5.40 1.94 9.27
N ALA A 23 -5.55 1.26 10.41
CA ALA A 23 -4.63 1.39 11.55
C ALA A 23 -3.21 0.86 11.24
N LEU A 24 -3.05 0.07 10.17
CA LEU A 24 -1.75 -0.47 9.72
C LEU A 24 -1.00 0.49 8.79
N LEU A 25 -1.66 1.50 8.25
CA LEU A 25 -1.06 2.43 7.28
C LEU A 25 -0.29 3.55 7.97
N LEU A 26 0.77 4.00 7.33
CA LEU A 26 1.48 5.22 7.75
C LEU A 26 0.50 6.37 7.95
N GLY A 27 0.69 7.11 9.04
CA GLY A 27 -0.05 8.32 9.37
C GLY A 27 0.80 9.58 9.26
N PRO A 28 0.19 10.78 9.36
CA PRO A 28 0.93 12.04 9.33
C PRO A 28 2.04 12.13 10.36
N ALA A 29 1.85 11.54 11.55
CA ALA A 29 2.82 11.56 12.65
C ALA A 29 4.07 10.69 12.40
N ASP A 30 4.02 9.74 11.47
CA ASP A 30 5.14 8.87 11.14
C ASP A 30 6.15 9.56 10.22
N LEU A 31 5.69 10.57 9.46
CA LEU A 31 6.46 11.21 8.39
C LEU A 31 7.41 12.29 8.93
N PRO A 32 8.62 12.43 8.34
CA PRO A 32 9.61 13.36 8.84
C PRO A 32 9.29 14.80 8.43
N GLY A 33 9.41 15.72 9.39
CA GLY A 33 9.28 17.16 9.16
C GLY A 33 7.88 17.58 8.69
N GLY A 34 7.69 18.86 8.46
CA GLY A 34 6.57 19.44 7.73
C GLY A 34 5.18 19.29 8.33
N HIS A 35 4.19 19.76 7.57
CA HIS A 35 2.78 19.63 7.90
C HIS A 35 2.12 18.62 6.96
N TRP A 36 2.04 17.37 7.40
CA TRP A 36 1.44 16.28 6.65
C TRP A 36 -0.05 16.17 6.92
N ALA A 37 -0.81 15.91 5.86
CA ALA A 37 -2.23 15.66 5.94
C ALA A 37 -2.62 14.43 5.10
N ILE A 38 -3.62 13.71 5.57
CA ILE A 38 -4.28 12.69 4.77
C ILE A 38 -5.05 13.41 3.66
N LYS A 39 -4.73 13.08 2.42
CA LYS A 39 -5.42 13.62 1.24
C LYS A 39 -6.51 12.70 0.74
N GLU A 40 -6.30 11.41 0.91
CA GLU A 40 -7.24 10.42 0.45
C GLU A 40 -7.07 9.11 1.22
N GLU A 41 -8.18 8.47 1.50
CA GLU A 41 -8.27 7.10 2.02
C GLU A 41 -9.28 6.32 1.21
N ARG A 42 -8.94 5.08 0.90
CA ARG A 42 -9.82 4.15 0.19
C ARG A 42 -9.72 2.77 0.80
N SER A 43 -10.83 2.04 0.79
CA SER A 43 -10.85 0.63 1.09
C SER A 43 -11.77 -0.11 0.13
N TRP A 44 -11.44 -1.36 -0.11
CA TRP A 44 -12.26 -2.26 -0.95
C TRP A 44 -11.99 -3.72 -0.59
N PRO A 45 -12.93 -4.63 -0.88
CA PRO A 45 -12.70 -6.06 -0.69
C PRO A 45 -11.45 -6.51 -1.47
N THR A 46 -10.53 -7.19 -0.78
CA THR A 46 -9.31 -7.74 -1.40
C THR A 46 -9.70 -8.74 -2.50
N GLY A 47 -9.07 -8.59 -3.67
CA GLY A 47 -9.37 -9.43 -4.83
C GLY A 47 -10.52 -8.92 -5.73
N ARG A 48 -11.18 -7.82 -5.37
CA ARG A 48 -12.28 -7.24 -6.16
C ARG A 48 -11.91 -6.95 -7.62
N LEU A 49 -10.68 -6.54 -7.87
CA LEU A 49 -10.22 -6.13 -9.21
C LEU A 49 -9.96 -7.30 -10.16
N ASP A 50 -9.70 -8.50 -9.62
CA ASP A 50 -9.47 -9.72 -10.38
C ASP A 50 -10.05 -10.92 -9.61
N PRO A 51 -11.39 -11.09 -9.57
CA PRO A 51 -12.05 -12.14 -8.80
C PRO A 51 -11.87 -13.54 -9.41
N GLU A 52 -11.41 -13.64 -10.65
CA GLU A 52 -11.16 -14.92 -11.33
C GLU A 52 -9.92 -15.63 -10.79
N SER A 53 -8.96 -14.88 -10.27
CA SER A 53 -7.77 -15.41 -9.63
C SER A 53 -8.14 -16.19 -8.36
N ALA A 54 -7.64 -17.43 -8.23
CA ALA A 54 -7.96 -18.29 -7.07
C ALA A 54 -7.55 -17.65 -5.73
N LYS A 55 -6.40 -16.95 -5.67
CA LYS A 55 -5.94 -16.25 -4.47
C LYS A 55 -6.88 -15.10 -4.09
N ASN A 56 -7.35 -14.32 -5.08
CA ASN A 56 -8.24 -13.20 -4.87
C ASN A 56 -9.62 -13.66 -4.43
N ARG A 57 -10.11 -14.76 -4.98
CA ARG A 57 -11.37 -15.40 -4.55
C ARG A 57 -11.28 -15.83 -3.09
N ARG A 58 -10.19 -16.52 -2.69
CA ARG A 58 -9.99 -16.87 -1.27
C ARG A 58 -9.95 -15.66 -0.34
N ALA A 59 -9.31 -14.56 -0.78
CA ALA A 59 -9.25 -13.32 0.00
C ALA A 59 -10.65 -12.69 0.15
N LEU A 60 -11.46 -12.68 -0.91
CA LEU A 60 -12.84 -12.21 -0.89
C LEU A 60 -13.70 -13.05 0.06
N GLU A 61 -13.62 -14.38 -0.03
CA GLU A 61 -14.35 -15.31 0.83
C GLU A 61 -13.96 -15.19 2.31
N ALA A 62 -12.69 -14.86 2.58
CA ALA A 62 -12.19 -14.59 3.92
C ALA A 62 -12.56 -13.19 4.45
N GLY A 63 -13.22 -12.35 3.64
CA GLY A 63 -13.61 -10.99 4.02
C GLY A 63 -12.45 -10.02 4.11
N GLY A 64 -11.31 -10.29 3.44
CA GLY A 64 -10.16 -9.40 3.44
C GLY A 64 -10.50 -8.01 2.89
N ILE A 65 -10.06 -6.96 3.57
CA ILE A 65 -10.23 -5.57 3.13
C ILE A 65 -8.87 -4.94 2.85
N THR A 66 -8.64 -4.61 1.60
CA THR A 66 -7.51 -3.77 1.18
C THR A 66 -7.76 -2.34 1.66
N ALA A 67 -6.74 -1.71 2.23
CA ALA A 67 -6.77 -0.30 2.60
C ALA A 67 -5.59 0.44 1.98
N TRP A 68 -5.85 1.66 1.53
CA TRP A 68 -4.91 2.55 0.91
C TRP A 68 -5.06 3.97 1.46
N ARG A 69 -3.94 4.66 1.69
CA ARG A 69 -3.91 6.04 2.18
C ARG A 69 -2.86 6.85 1.44
N LYS A 70 -3.23 8.06 1.02
CA LYS A 70 -2.32 9.05 0.47
C LYS A 70 -2.14 10.22 1.43
N LEU A 71 -0.88 10.58 1.65
CA LEU A 71 -0.46 11.71 2.45
C LEU A 71 0.27 12.73 1.57
N ALA A 72 0.11 14.01 1.87
CA ALA A 72 0.87 15.08 1.21
C ALA A 72 1.29 16.11 2.24
N GLU A 73 2.49 16.65 2.04
CA GLU A 73 3.04 17.75 2.82
C GLU A 73 2.55 19.08 2.28
N ALA A 74 2.08 19.96 3.17
CA ALA A 74 1.57 21.26 2.77
C ALA A 74 2.66 22.15 2.17
N GLY A 75 2.38 22.73 1.02
CA GLY A 75 3.28 23.67 0.34
C GLY A 75 4.48 23.07 -0.38
N THR A 76 4.58 21.73 -0.44
CA THR A 76 5.65 21.02 -1.13
C THR A 76 5.10 19.99 -2.10
N PRO A 77 5.88 19.46 -3.07
CA PRO A 77 5.48 18.35 -3.92
C PRO A 77 5.63 16.98 -3.22
N ARG A 78 6.12 16.94 -1.96
CA ARG A 78 6.32 15.68 -1.25
C ARG A 78 4.99 14.99 -0.96
N SER A 79 4.92 13.74 -1.32
CA SER A 79 3.81 12.88 -0.95
C SER A 79 4.30 11.48 -0.58
N ALA A 80 3.47 10.76 0.16
CA ALA A 80 3.64 9.35 0.43
C ALA A 80 2.29 8.67 0.30
N TRP A 81 2.29 7.40 -0.08
CA TRP A 81 1.11 6.57 0.08
C TRP A 81 1.51 5.19 0.59
N ALA A 82 0.56 4.56 1.23
CA ALA A 82 0.71 3.26 1.83
C ALA A 82 -0.51 2.39 1.52
N GLU A 83 -0.28 1.11 1.30
CA GLU A 83 -1.32 0.12 1.03
C GLU A 83 -1.03 -1.17 1.80
N VAL A 84 -2.08 -1.79 2.31
CA VAL A 84 -2.06 -3.12 2.88
C VAL A 84 -3.13 -3.97 2.21
N VAL A 85 -2.72 -5.17 1.77
CA VAL A 85 -3.58 -6.11 1.05
C VAL A 85 -3.54 -7.45 1.80
N PRO A 86 -4.55 -7.75 2.63
CA PRO A 86 -4.63 -9.02 3.34
C PRO A 86 -5.08 -10.14 2.42
N TYR A 87 -4.40 -11.27 2.48
CA TYR A 87 -4.72 -12.53 1.80
C TYR A 87 -5.05 -13.63 2.80
N SER A 88 -5.61 -14.74 2.31
CA SER A 88 -5.96 -15.88 3.14
C SER A 88 -4.74 -16.69 3.58
N THR A 89 -3.66 -16.68 2.78
CA THR A 89 -2.43 -17.43 3.06
C THR A 89 -1.19 -16.59 2.76
N ALA A 90 -0.07 -16.93 3.40
CA ALA A 90 1.22 -16.30 3.10
C ALA A 90 1.68 -16.58 1.66
N GLU A 91 1.32 -17.72 1.10
CA GLU A 91 1.61 -18.08 -0.29
C GLU A 91 0.86 -17.14 -1.26
N ASP A 92 -0.42 -16.85 -1.01
CA ASP A 92 -1.20 -15.91 -1.81
C ASP A 92 -0.60 -14.49 -1.77
N ALA A 93 -0.16 -14.05 -0.60
CA ALA A 93 0.54 -12.77 -0.45
C ALA A 93 1.86 -12.75 -1.24
N ALA A 94 2.66 -13.81 -1.15
CA ALA A 94 3.92 -13.93 -1.89
C ALA A 94 3.70 -13.97 -3.42
N GLN A 95 2.69 -14.70 -3.90
CA GLN A 95 2.31 -14.69 -5.32
C GLN A 95 1.89 -13.30 -5.80
N SER A 96 1.23 -12.53 -4.93
CA SER A 96 0.85 -11.16 -5.26
C SER A 96 2.04 -10.22 -5.33
N LEU A 97 3.03 -10.39 -4.46
CA LEU A 97 4.28 -9.62 -4.52
C LEU A 97 4.99 -9.80 -5.88
N VAL A 98 4.99 -10.99 -6.45
CA VAL A 98 5.57 -11.26 -7.78
C VAL A 98 4.88 -10.46 -8.90
N GLN A 99 3.61 -10.09 -8.71
CA GLN A 99 2.83 -9.32 -9.69
C GLN A 99 2.99 -7.81 -9.55
N VAL A 100 3.49 -7.33 -8.40
CA VAL A 100 3.68 -5.89 -8.12
C VAL A 100 4.46 -5.15 -9.22
N PRO A 101 5.56 -5.68 -9.79
CA PRO A 101 6.26 -5.03 -10.88
C PRO A 101 5.35 -4.67 -12.07
N GLY A 102 4.43 -5.55 -12.44
CA GLY A 102 3.51 -5.33 -13.56
C GLY A 102 2.58 -4.12 -13.40
N PHE A 103 2.39 -3.64 -12.15
CA PHE A 103 1.55 -2.47 -11.89
C PHE A 103 2.32 -1.15 -11.87
N PHE A 104 3.63 -1.17 -11.59
CA PHE A 104 4.41 0.05 -11.35
C PHE A 104 5.50 0.32 -12.38
N LEU A 105 5.88 -0.67 -13.19
CA LEU A 105 6.82 -0.47 -14.30
C LEU A 105 6.12 0.27 -15.46
N GLY A 106 6.87 1.15 -16.13
CA GLY A 106 6.34 1.99 -17.21
C GLY A 106 5.62 3.25 -16.72
N ALA A 107 5.05 4.02 -17.64
CA ALA A 107 4.27 5.22 -17.32
C ALA A 107 2.93 4.84 -16.67
N LEU A 108 2.61 5.49 -15.55
CA LEU A 108 1.35 5.27 -14.83
C LEU A 108 0.20 6.15 -15.38
N HIS A 109 0.54 7.27 -16.01
CA HIS A 109 -0.40 8.18 -16.64
C HIS A 109 0.00 8.47 -18.08
N PRO A 110 -0.97 8.72 -18.98
CA PRO A 110 -0.68 9.02 -20.38
C PRO A 110 0.21 10.24 -20.61
N ASP A 111 0.15 11.21 -19.70
CA ASP A 111 0.91 12.47 -19.77
C ASP A 111 2.29 12.39 -19.09
N GLU A 112 2.68 11.21 -18.62
CA GLU A 112 3.98 10.99 -17.99
C GLU A 112 4.98 10.38 -18.97
N THR A 113 6.22 10.85 -18.90
CA THR A 113 7.37 10.22 -19.56
C THR A 113 8.30 9.65 -18.50
N VAL A 114 8.60 8.37 -18.59
CA VAL A 114 9.62 7.74 -17.74
C VAL A 114 10.99 8.23 -18.17
N LEU A 115 11.72 8.84 -17.24
CA LEU A 115 13.08 9.34 -17.44
C LEU A 115 14.13 8.30 -17.03
N ASP A 116 13.90 7.65 -15.89
CA ASP A 116 14.72 6.55 -15.37
C ASP A 116 13.83 5.60 -14.56
N GLU A 117 14.15 4.32 -14.63
CA GLU A 117 13.42 3.28 -13.91
C GLU A 117 14.34 2.10 -13.64
N ARG A 118 14.51 1.74 -12.36
CA ARG A 118 15.35 0.61 -12.00
C ARG A 118 14.82 -0.14 -10.78
N VAL A 119 14.84 -1.45 -10.85
CA VAL A 119 14.64 -2.31 -9.68
C VAL A 119 15.93 -2.33 -8.86
N VAL A 120 15.82 -1.97 -7.58
CA VAL A 120 16.94 -1.92 -6.64
C VAL A 120 17.07 -3.27 -5.94
N HIS A 121 18.18 -3.95 -6.18
CA HIS A 121 18.47 -5.25 -5.57
C HIS A 121 19.40 -5.10 -4.35
N GLY A 122 19.32 -6.08 -3.43
CA GLY A 122 20.23 -6.20 -2.29
C GLY A 122 20.05 -5.16 -1.19
N ARG A 123 19.01 -4.32 -1.26
CA ARG A 123 18.67 -3.41 -0.17
C ARG A 123 17.70 -4.11 0.79
N GLU A 124 18.07 -4.09 2.06
CA GLU A 124 17.26 -4.66 3.13
C GLU A 124 16.30 -3.62 3.70
N VAL A 125 15.09 -4.05 4.02
CA VAL A 125 14.11 -3.28 4.82
C VAL A 125 13.72 -4.16 6.01
N PRO A 126 14.02 -3.72 7.24
CA PRO A 126 13.68 -4.49 8.42
C PRO A 126 12.21 -4.87 8.42
N GLY A 127 11.95 -6.16 8.63
CA GLY A 127 10.58 -6.67 8.65
C GLY A 127 9.96 -7.04 7.31
N LEU A 128 10.62 -6.76 6.20
CA LEU A 128 10.21 -7.19 4.86
C LEU A 128 11.29 -8.10 4.26
N PRO A 129 11.16 -9.41 4.37
CA PRO A 129 12.13 -10.34 3.78
C PRO A 129 12.06 -10.26 2.24
N GLY A 130 13.21 -10.01 1.59
CA GLY A 130 13.31 -9.94 0.13
C GLY A 130 12.39 -8.89 -0.51
N PRO A 131 12.44 -7.62 -0.07
CA PRO A 131 11.53 -6.62 -0.58
C PRO A 131 11.76 -6.35 -2.07
N TRP A 132 10.69 -6.13 -2.82
CA TRP A 132 10.78 -5.52 -4.13
C TRP A 132 10.85 -4.00 -3.98
N ILE A 133 11.84 -3.39 -4.62
CA ILE A 133 12.09 -1.95 -4.54
C ILE A 133 12.24 -1.40 -5.95
N LEU A 134 11.53 -0.31 -6.24
CA LEU A 134 11.64 0.42 -7.50
C LEU A 134 12.04 1.86 -7.22
N ASP A 135 13.08 2.33 -7.89
CA ASP A 135 13.48 3.73 -7.99
C ASP A 135 13.09 4.22 -9.38
N LYS A 136 12.29 5.27 -9.45
CA LYS A 136 11.68 5.74 -10.69
C LYS A 136 11.67 7.25 -10.75
N SER A 137 12.01 7.81 -11.90
CA SER A 137 11.78 9.22 -12.18
C SER A 137 10.92 9.38 -13.42
N THR A 138 10.00 10.32 -13.35
CA THR A 138 9.07 10.65 -14.43
C THR A 138 9.01 12.15 -14.65
N ARG A 139 8.69 12.55 -15.86
CA ARG A 139 8.33 13.91 -16.22
C ARG A 139 6.86 13.98 -16.53
N GLY A 140 6.13 14.81 -15.81
CA GLY A 140 4.72 15.10 -16.04
C GLY A 140 4.46 16.60 -16.17
N PRO A 141 3.18 17.00 -16.26
CA PRO A 141 2.78 18.41 -16.40
C PRO A 141 3.26 19.33 -15.26
N GLN A 142 3.55 18.75 -14.09
CA GLN A 142 4.03 19.47 -12.90
C GLN A 142 5.56 19.45 -12.74
N GLY A 143 6.28 18.91 -13.73
CA GLY A 143 7.74 18.77 -13.73
C GLY A 143 8.21 17.36 -13.43
N ASP A 144 9.49 17.25 -13.08
CA ASP A 144 10.14 15.98 -12.80
C ASP A 144 9.85 15.53 -11.36
N VAL A 145 9.48 14.26 -11.22
CA VAL A 145 9.14 13.62 -9.95
C VAL A 145 9.99 12.36 -9.78
N GLU A 146 10.64 12.21 -8.63
CA GLU A 146 11.20 10.94 -8.18
C GLU A 146 10.18 10.19 -7.33
N ALA A 147 10.01 8.91 -7.57
CA ALA A 147 9.17 8.03 -6.78
C ALA A 147 9.93 6.75 -6.41
N ARG A 148 9.82 6.33 -5.16
CA ARG A 148 10.43 5.12 -4.64
C ARG A 148 9.37 4.24 -4.02
N TYR A 149 9.25 3.05 -4.57
CA TYR A 149 8.29 2.04 -4.14
C TYR A 149 9.01 0.96 -3.36
N VAL A 150 8.40 0.53 -2.27
CA VAL A 150 8.85 -0.61 -1.49
C VAL A 150 7.65 -1.52 -1.28
N ALA A 151 7.76 -2.77 -1.71
CA ALA A 151 6.74 -3.79 -1.50
C ALA A 151 7.35 -5.04 -0.86
N GLY A 152 6.60 -5.68 0.00
CA GLY A 152 7.01 -6.93 0.64
C GLY A 152 5.85 -7.57 1.39
N THR A 153 6.06 -8.78 1.88
CA THR A 153 5.03 -9.51 2.62
C THR A 153 5.36 -9.64 4.10
N VAL A 154 4.33 -9.55 4.93
CA VAL A 154 4.39 -9.83 6.37
C VAL A 154 3.29 -10.83 6.69
N GLY A 155 3.66 -12.10 6.83
CA GLY A 155 2.68 -13.18 6.98
C GLY A 155 1.75 -13.24 5.77
N THR A 156 0.46 -13.05 5.99
CA THR A 156 -0.60 -13.09 4.96
C THR A 156 -0.88 -11.73 4.32
N VAL A 157 -0.11 -10.68 4.66
CA VAL A 157 -0.37 -9.32 4.20
C VAL A 157 0.72 -8.86 3.23
N LEU A 158 0.34 -8.40 2.05
CA LEU A 158 1.20 -7.61 1.17
C LEU A 158 1.16 -6.15 1.64
N SER A 159 2.33 -5.57 1.89
CA SER A 159 2.53 -4.18 2.30
C SER A 159 3.25 -3.44 1.20
N ILE A 160 2.73 -2.29 0.81
CA ILE A 160 3.33 -1.43 -0.21
C ILE A 160 3.41 -0.01 0.34
N THR A 161 4.55 0.65 0.11
CA THR A 161 4.75 2.08 0.38
C THR A 161 5.35 2.75 -0.83
N CYS A 162 4.99 4.00 -1.06
CA CYS A 162 5.58 4.84 -2.09
C CYS A 162 5.86 6.23 -1.52
N PHE A 163 6.99 6.78 -1.90
CA PHE A 163 7.46 8.10 -1.49
C PHE A 163 7.83 8.88 -2.74
N SER A 164 7.16 9.99 -2.99
CA SER A 164 7.37 10.79 -4.20
C SER A 164 7.56 12.27 -3.89
N GLY A 165 8.33 12.95 -4.75
CA GLY A 165 8.67 14.35 -4.62
C GLY A 165 9.68 14.77 -5.67
N ARG A 166 10.36 15.90 -5.44
CA ARG A 166 11.52 16.31 -6.25
C ARG A 166 12.74 15.47 -5.92
N ALA A 167 13.76 15.55 -6.76
CA ALA A 167 15.04 14.92 -6.50
C ALA A 167 15.60 15.32 -5.12
N GLY A 168 15.89 14.31 -4.30
CA GLY A 168 16.44 14.51 -2.95
C GLY A 168 15.41 14.79 -1.85
N ASP A 169 14.12 14.94 -2.13
CA ASP A 169 13.06 15.14 -1.12
C ASP A 169 12.94 13.97 -0.13
N TRP A 170 13.29 12.76 -0.58
CA TRP A 170 13.29 11.56 0.23
C TRP A 170 14.66 10.89 0.27
N THR A 171 15.15 10.65 1.47
CA THR A 171 16.40 9.90 1.66
C THR A 171 16.11 8.40 1.78
N TRP A 172 17.07 7.55 1.38
CA TRP A 172 16.92 6.11 1.57
C TRP A 172 16.76 5.69 3.05
N PRO A 173 17.47 6.30 4.02
CA PRO A 173 17.22 6.02 5.44
C PRO A 173 15.76 6.30 5.85
N ASP A 174 15.15 7.38 5.39
CA ASP A 174 13.74 7.68 5.69
C ASP A 174 12.80 6.63 5.09
N ILE A 175 13.01 6.29 3.82
CA ILE A 175 12.19 5.29 3.11
C ILE A 175 12.26 3.93 3.81
N VAL A 176 13.47 3.47 4.15
CA VAL A 176 13.67 2.19 4.85
C VAL A 176 13.01 2.23 6.23
N ARG A 177 13.21 3.31 7.00
CA ARG A 177 12.61 3.47 8.33
C ARG A 177 11.08 3.44 8.27
N LEU A 178 10.49 4.16 7.33
CA LEU A 178 9.02 4.26 7.20
C LEU A 178 8.40 2.95 6.70
N SER A 179 9.00 2.31 5.70
CA SER A 179 8.53 1.01 5.22
C SER A 179 8.67 -0.07 6.31
N ALA A 180 9.73 -0.03 7.12
CA ALA A 180 9.89 -0.91 8.26
C ALA A 180 8.84 -0.64 9.35
N ALA A 181 8.51 0.63 9.63
CA ALA A 181 7.47 0.99 10.61
C ALA A 181 6.10 0.42 10.21
N GLN A 182 5.74 0.50 8.93
CA GLN A 182 4.51 -0.13 8.42
C GLN A 182 4.57 -1.65 8.54
N ALA A 183 5.66 -2.28 8.15
CA ALA A 183 5.84 -3.73 8.30
C ALA A 183 5.71 -4.18 9.76
N ASP A 184 6.24 -3.40 10.70
CA ASP A 184 6.12 -3.67 12.14
C ASP A 184 4.67 -3.51 12.64
N ALA A 185 3.93 -2.52 12.15
CA ALA A 185 2.51 -2.38 12.46
C ALA A 185 1.72 -3.60 11.99
N VAL A 186 1.94 -4.04 10.76
CA VAL A 186 1.33 -5.25 10.20
C VAL A 186 1.71 -6.49 11.03
N ARG A 187 2.99 -6.66 11.37
CA ARG A 187 3.47 -7.82 12.13
C ARG A 187 2.81 -7.92 13.51
N ARG A 188 2.72 -6.80 14.23
CA ARG A 188 2.03 -6.76 15.53
C ARG A 188 0.57 -7.16 15.41
N ALA A 189 -0.11 -6.68 14.39
CA ALA A 189 -1.52 -6.97 14.17
C ALA A 189 -1.79 -8.43 13.78
N VAL A 190 -0.97 -9.00 12.89
CA VAL A 190 -1.08 -10.42 12.48
C VAL A 190 -0.67 -11.36 13.62
N GLY A 191 0.31 -10.99 14.46
CA GLY A 191 0.72 -11.75 15.65
C GLY A 191 -0.38 -11.80 16.72
N VAL A 192 -1.05 -10.70 16.98
CA VAL A 192 -2.17 -10.62 17.93
C VAL A 192 -3.37 -11.48 17.49
N ALA A 193 -3.59 -11.65 16.19
CA ALA A 193 -4.67 -12.49 15.66
C ALA A 193 -4.42 -14.01 15.84
N ARG A 194 -3.17 -14.43 16.10
CA ARG A 194 -2.83 -15.86 16.34
C ARG A 194 -2.97 -16.29 17.79
N ASP A 195 -2.99 -15.34 18.73
CA ASP A 195 -3.07 -15.60 20.18
C ASP A 195 -4.50 -15.46 20.74
N ARG A 196 -5.51 -15.29 19.88
CA ARG A 196 -6.93 -15.23 20.22
C ARG A 196 -7.72 -16.38 19.60
#